data_a50339e9a5e064e447265cd89816619f
#
_entry.id   a50339e9a5e064e447265cd89816619f
#
_cell.length_a   1.000
_cell.length_b   1.000
_cell.length_c   1.000
_cell.angle_alpha   90.00
_cell.angle_beta   90.00
_cell.angle_gamma   90.00
#
_symmetry.space_group_name_H-M   'P 1'
#
loop_
_entity.id
_entity.type
_entity.pdbx_description
1 polymer ?
#
loop_
_entity_poly.entity_id
_entity_poly.type
_entity_poly.pdbx_seq_one_letter_code
_entity_poly.pdbx_strand_id
1 'polypeptide(L)'
;LRFLDDVGLPETVMANCDISHLDLVHTKPVEVARLAGRIEHVHVSDCDGKVHGDLPPGRGVTPIADFLAAIRDTGYDGTVSIELEFSPQPEKIVEWVAEAHDATEAILDRLGCRPARRR
;
A
#
# COMPACT_ATOMS: atom_id res chain seq x y z
N LEU A 1 -5.57 15.14 -0.30
CA LEU A 1 -4.64 16.28 -0.38
C LEU A 1 -5.21 17.53 0.26
N ARG A 2 -6.40 17.98 -0.15
CA ARG A 2 -7.01 19.20 0.40
C ARG A 2 -6.97 19.23 1.93
N PHE A 3 -7.31 18.12 2.61
CA PHE A 3 -7.22 18.02 4.07
C PHE A 3 -5.79 18.30 4.58
N LEU A 4 -4.77 17.71 3.96
CA LEU A 4 -3.38 17.91 4.36
C LEU A 4 -2.93 19.37 4.13
N ASP A 5 -3.42 19.99 3.06
CA ASP A 5 -3.12 21.39 2.73
C ASP A 5 -3.82 22.34 3.72
N ASP A 6 -5.07 22.07 4.04
CA ASP A 6 -5.86 22.86 5.00
C ASP A 6 -5.29 22.80 6.44
N VAL A 7 -4.73 21.62 6.83
CA VAL A 7 -4.04 21.45 8.13
C VAL A 7 -2.77 22.30 8.21
N GLY A 8 -2.05 22.45 7.11
CA GLY A 8 -0.87 23.33 7.01
C GLY A 8 0.34 22.95 7.87
N LEU A 9 0.44 21.65 8.26
CA LEU A 9 1.54 21.12 9.07
C LEU A 9 2.27 19.98 8.32
N PRO A 10 2.95 20.27 7.19
CA PRO A 10 3.50 19.25 6.31
C PRO A 10 4.60 18.38 6.95
N GLU A 11 5.28 18.89 7.96
CA GLU A 11 6.33 18.18 8.71
C GLU A 11 5.76 17.27 9.83
N THR A 12 4.47 17.38 10.12
CA THR A 12 3.85 16.71 11.26
C THR A 12 2.70 15.82 10.85
N VAL A 13 1.92 16.25 9.85
CA VAL A 13 0.74 15.52 9.36
C VAL A 13 0.99 15.06 7.95
N MET A 14 1.27 13.78 7.82
CA MET A 14 1.63 13.10 6.58
C MET A 14 0.53 12.08 6.20
N ALA A 15 0.65 11.52 5.02
CA ALA A 15 -0.29 10.51 4.54
C ALA A 15 0.18 9.09 4.85
N ASN A 16 -0.69 8.24 5.37
CA ASN A 16 -0.60 6.81 5.17
C ASN A 16 -1.26 6.49 3.83
N CYS A 17 -0.49 5.91 2.93
CA CYS A 17 -0.96 5.52 1.61
C CYS A 17 -1.43 4.07 1.65
N ASP A 18 -2.70 3.87 1.97
CA ASP A 18 -3.33 2.55 2.00
C ASP A 18 -3.87 2.20 0.61
N ILE A 19 -3.25 1.22 -0.03
CA ILE A 19 -3.49 0.91 -1.45
C ILE A 19 -4.91 0.40 -1.68
N SER A 20 -5.43 -0.46 -0.81
CA SER A 20 -6.78 -0.99 -0.97
C SER A 20 -7.85 0.09 -0.79
N HIS A 21 -7.64 1.00 0.17
CA HIS A 21 -8.53 2.15 0.35
C HIS A 21 -8.50 3.12 -0.85
N LEU A 22 -7.32 3.36 -1.42
CA LEU A 22 -7.21 4.18 -2.62
C LEU A 22 -7.98 3.58 -3.80
N ASP A 23 -7.86 2.28 -4.00
CA ASP A 23 -8.59 1.58 -5.07
C ASP A 23 -10.10 1.60 -4.85
N LEU A 24 -10.56 1.35 -3.62
CA LEU A 24 -11.98 1.38 -3.26
C LEU A 24 -12.66 2.75 -3.49
N VAL A 25 -11.92 3.84 -3.35
CA VAL A 25 -12.43 5.18 -3.68
C VAL A 25 -12.11 5.60 -5.13
N HIS A 26 -11.72 4.64 -5.96
CA HIS A 26 -11.44 4.79 -7.39
C HIS A 26 -10.30 5.78 -7.71
N THR A 27 -9.36 5.96 -6.78
CA THR A 27 -8.11 6.67 -7.06
C THR A 27 -7.28 5.87 -8.05
N LYS A 28 -6.78 6.53 -9.07
CA LYS A 28 -5.89 5.88 -10.04
C LYS A 28 -4.44 5.94 -9.56
N PRO A 29 -3.61 4.92 -9.84
CA PRO A 29 -2.20 4.92 -9.43
C PRO A 29 -1.45 6.21 -9.82
N VAL A 30 -1.69 6.75 -11.01
CA VAL A 30 -1.07 7.99 -11.48
C VAL A 30 -1.36 9.21 -10.58
N GLU A 31 -2.48 9.20 -9.86
CA GLU A 31 -2.86 10.30 -8.96
C GLU A 31 -2.03 10.33 -7.68
N VAL A 32 -1.36 9.23 -7.34
CA VAL A 32 -0.45 9.13 -6.18
C VAL A 32 0.72 10.12 -6.31
N ALA A 33 1.13 10.47 -7.52
CA ALA A 33 2.17 11.49 -7.75
C ALA A 33 1.89 12.83 -7.02
N ARG A 34 0.61 13.15 -6.77
CA ARG A 34 0.20 14.34 -6.01
C ARG A 34 0.55 14.28 -4.52
N LEU A 35 0.93 13.11 -4.01
CA LEU A 35 1.38 12.90 -2.63
C LEU A 35 2.90 12.92 -2.49
N ALA A 36 3.66 13.24 -3.55
CA ALA A 36 5.12 13.32 -3.49
C ALA A 36 5.58 14.21 -2.32
N GLY A 37 6.49 13.68 -1.48
CA GLY A 37 6.96 14.36 -0.27
C GLY A 37 5.95 14.42 0.89
N ARG A 38 4.80 13.76 0.77
CA ARG A 38 3.72 13.76 1.78
C ARG A 38 3.35 12.35 2.27
N ILE A 39 4.01 11.30 1.78
CA ILE A 39 3.80 9.92 2.20
C ILE A 39 4.77 9.58 3.32
N GLU A 40 4.24 9.17 4.48
CA GLU A 40 5.04 8.70 5.62
C GLU A 40 5.02 7.18 5.74
N HIS A 41 3.93 6.57 5.34
CA HIS A 41 3.76 5.12 5.43
C HIS A 41 2.91 4.57 4.28
N VAL A 42 3.07 3.27 4.02
CA VAL A 42 2.31 2.55 3.00
C VAL A 42 1.76 1.27 3.58
N HIS A 43 0.44 1.07 3.44
CA HIS A 43 -0.21 -0.20 3.70
C HIS A 43 -0.53 -0.93 2.40
N VAL A 44 -0.29 -2.23 2.39
CA VAL A 44 -0.59 -3.13 1.26
C VAL A 44 -1.53 -4.22 1.72
N SER A 45 -2.70 -4.23 1.12
CA SER A 45 -3.63 -5.34 1.09
C SER A 45 -4.38 -5.32 -0.24
N ASP A 46 -5.01 -6.42 -0.57
CA ASP A 46 -5.88 -6.52 -1.73
C ASP A 46 -7.35 -6.44 -1.31
N CYS A 47 -8.24 -6.16 -2.23
CA CYS A 47 -9.68 -6.15 -1.98
C CYS A 47 -10.46 -6.69 -3.18
N ASP A 48 -11.75 -6.96 -2.99
CA ASP A 48 -12.64 -7.45 -4.04
C ASP A 48 -13.24 -6.32 -4.92
N GLY A 49 -12.78 -5.08 -4.70
CA GLY A 49 -13.28 -3.88 -5.37
C GLY A 49 -14.62 -3.36 -4.84
N LYS A 50 -15.14 -3.91 -3.74
CA LYS A 50 -16.42 -3.50 -3.14
C LYS A 50 -16.29 -3.17 -1.67
N VAL A 51 -15.55 -3.99 -0.94
CA VAL A 51 -15.33 -3.83 0.49
C VAL A 51 -13.85 -3.97 0.82
N HIS A 52 -13.43 -3.34 1.89
CA HIS A 52 -12.11 -3.52 2.45
C HIS A 52 -12.03 -4.94 3.06
N GLY A 53 -11.31 -5.83 2.41
CA GLY A 53 -11.31 -7.25 2.74
C GLY A 53 -9.98 -7.79 3.21
N ASP A 54 -8.94 -6.97 3.24
CA ASP A 54 -7.58 -7.32 3.68
C ASP A 54 -7.08 -8.66 3.12
N LEU A 55 -7.25 -8.82 1.81
CA LEU A 55 -6.81 -10.01 1.10
C LEU A 55 -5.30 -9.97 0.84
N PRO A 56 -4.61 -11.11 0.83
CA PRO A 56 -3.25 -11.17 0.28
C PRO A 56 -3.19 -10.63 -1.15
N PRO A 57 -2.14 -9.88 -1.52
CA PRO A 57 -1.94 -9.40 -2.88
C PRO A 57 -2.08 -10.50 -3.94
N GLY A 58 -2.93 -10.27 -4.92
CA GLY A 58 -3.25 -11.22 -6.00
C GLY A 58 -4.50 -12.06 -5.77
N ARG A 59 -5.15 -11.94 -4.61
CA ARG A 59 -6.45 -12.59 -4.34
C ARG A 59 -7.64 -11.70 -4.66
N GLY A 60 -7.43 -10.42 -4.85
CA GLY A 60 -8.45 -9.43 -5.17
C GLY A 60 -8.29 -8.85 -6.57
N VAL A 61 -8.67 -7.59 -6.70
CA VAL A 61 -8.70 -6.87 -7.98
C VAL A 61 -7.83 -5.61 -7.99
N THR A 62 -7.26 -5.24 -6.84
CA THR A 62 -6.47 -4.01 -6.69
C THR A 62 -5.20 -4.06 -7.54
N PRO A 63 -4.90 -3.06 -8.37
CA PRO A 63 -3.69 -3.00 -9.17
C PRO A 63 -2.46 -2.62 -8.31
N ILE A 64 -2.12 -3.46 -7.33
CA ILE A 64 -1.11 -3.21 -6.30
C ILE A 64 0.24 -2.85 -6.91
N ALA A 65 0.66 -3.58 -7.97
CA ALA A 65 1.95 -3.33 -8.61
C ALA A 65 2.01 -1.91 -9.21
N ASP A 66 0.91 -1.43 -9.80
CA ASP A 66 0.84 -0.09 -10.39
C ASP A 66 0.86 1.00 -9.30
N PHE A 67 0.17 0.77 -8.17
CA PHE A 67 0.22 1.67 -7.02
C PHE A 67 1.62 1.73 -6.42
N LEU A 68 2.26 0.59 -6.19
CA LEU A 68 3.63 0.54 -5.65
C LEU A 68 4.64 1.20 -6.59
N ALA A 69 4.49 1.03 -7.91
CA ALA A 69 5.30 1.73 -8.89
C ALA A 69 5.12 3.25 -8.79
N ALA A 70 3.87 3.72 -8.72
CA ALA A 70 3.55 5.13 -8.57
C ALA A 70 4.08 5.72 -7.25
N ILE A 71 3.98 4.97 -6.14
CA ILE A 71 4.54 5.36 -4.83
C ILE A 71 6.06 5.48 -4.92
N ARG A 72 6.75 4.48 -5.47
CA ARG A 72 8.21 4.52 -5.71
C ARG A 72 8.59 5.78 -6.49
N ASP A 73 7.84 6.09 -7.55
CA ASP A 73 8.13 7.21 -8.44
C ASP A 73 7.92 8.58 -7.78
N THR A 74 7.24 8.65 -6.62
CA THR A 74 7.20 9.85 -5.77
C THR A 74 8.52 10.11 -5.03
N GLY A 75 9.46 9.18 -5.04
CA GLY A 75 10.69 9.21 -4.25
C GLY A 75 10.52 8.64 -2.83
N TYR A 76 9.38 8.01 -2.52
CA TYR A 76 9.18 7.35 -1.23
C TYR A 76 10.15 6.17 -1.08
N ASP A 77 10.87 6.13 0.03
CA ASP A 77 11.84 5.08 0.39
C ASP A 77 11.61 4.48 1.79
N GLY A 78 10.43 4.75 2.36
CA GLY A 78 10.02 4.26 3.68
C GLY A 78 9.52 2.82 3.68
N THR A 79 8.83 2.46 4.74
CA THR A 79 8.34 1.11 4.99
C THR A 79 7.03 0.84 4.25
N VAL A 80 6.93 -0.37 3.69
CA VAL A 80 5.69 -0.95 3.18
C VAL A 80 5.24 -2.04 4.14
N SER A 81 4.08 -1.86 4.77
CA SER A 81 3.49 -2.82 5.71
C SER A 81 2.35 -3.59 5.06
N ILE A 82 2.35 -4.89 5.25
CA ILE A 82 1.21 -5.74 4.87
C ILE A 82 0.15 -5.61 5.96
N GLU A 83 -1.09 -5.34 5.55
CA GLU A 83 -2.24 -5.24 6.45
C GLU A 83 -3.27 -6.30 6.11
N LEU A 84 -3.58 -7.17 7.08
CA LEU A 84 -4.56 -8.25 6.96
C LEU A 84 -5.46 -8.25 8.22
N GLU A 85 -6.12 -7.11 8.48
CA GLU A 85 -6.84 -6.86 9.74
C GLU A 85 -8.14 -7.66 9.86
N PHE A 86 -8.87 -7.80 8.76
CA PHE A 86 -10.21 -8.41 8.72
C PHE A 86 -10.27 -9.68 7.87
N SER A 87 -9.33 -10.60 8.09
CA SER A 87 -9.34 -11.85 7.32
C SER A 87 -10.67 -12.58 7.43
N PRO A 88 -11.34 -12.92 6.33
CA PRO A 88 -12.55 -13.73 6.35
C PRO A 88 -12.30 -15.19 6.76
N GLN A 89 -11.03 -15.59 6.92
CA GLN A 89 -10.61 -16.93 7.36
C GLN A 89 -9.52 -16.78 8.42
N PRO A 90 -9.86 -16.32 9.63
CA PRO A 90 -8.86 -16.02 10.68
C PRO A 90 -8.05 -17.23 11.10
N GLU A 91 -8.57 -18.44 10.94
CA GLU A 91 -7.87 -19.69 11.21
C GLU A 91 -6.69 -19.94 10.25
N LYS A 92 -6.68 -19.27 9.11
CA LYS A 92 -5.62 -19.36 8.09
C LYS A 92 -4.69 -18.15 8.06
N ILE A 93 -4.76 -17.29 9.07
CA ILE A 93 -4.04 -16.00 9.03
C ILE A 93 -2.53 -16.17 8.86
N VAL A 94 -1.93 -17.20 9.44
CA VAL A 94 -0.48 -17.46 9.31
C VAL A 94 -0.11 -17.79 7.85
N GLU A 95 -0.91 -18.60 7.17
CA GLU A 95 -0.72 -18.93 5.75
C GLU A 95 -0.90 -17.68 4.88
N TRP A 96 -1.91 -16.87 5.18
CA TRP A 96 -2.20 -15.64 4.44
C TRP A 96 -1.13 -14.58 4.61
N VAL A 97 -0.55 -14.45 5.82
CA VAL A 97 0.57 -13.54 6.07
C VAL A 97 1.80 -13.98 5.25
N ALA A 98 2.11 -15.26 5.23
CA ALA A 98 3.23 -15.78 4.43
C ALA A 98 3.01 -15.52 2.94
N GLU A 99 1.81 -15.82 2.42
CA GLU A 99 1.45 -15.57 1.02
C GLU A 99 1.52 -14.08 0.68
N ALA A 100 0.97 -13.22 1.54
CA ALA A 100 0.98 -11.78 1.32
C ALA A 100 2.41 -11.22 1.33
N HIS A 101 3.27 -11.73 2.22
CA HIS A 101 4.68 -11.36 2.26
C HIS A 101 5.37 -11.74 0.94
N ASP A 102 5.28 -12.99 0.51
CA ASP A 102 5.94 -13.49 -0.69
C ASP A 102 5.44 -12.75 -1.95
N ALA A 103 4.14 -12.50 -2.04
CA ALA A 103 3.55 -11.76 -3.15
C ALA A 103 4.02 -10.30 -3.19
N THR A 104 4.05 -9.63 -2.03
CA THR A 104 4.51 -8.24 -1.92
C THR A 104 6.00 -8.14 -2.26
N GLU A 105 6.82 -9.03 -1.70
CA GLU A 105 8.26 -9.06 -1.97
C GLU A 105 8.55 -9.27 -3.47
N ALA A 106 7.84 -10.20 -4.12
CA ALA A 106 7.96 -10.44 -5.55
C ALA A 106 7.56 -9.21 -6.41
N ILE A 107 6.59 -8.42 -5.97
CA ILE A 107 6.23 -7.16 -6.64
C ILE A 107 7.35 -6.13 -6.46
N LEU A 108 7.83 -5.93 -5.23
CA LEU A 108 8.89 -4.97 -4.93
C LEU A 108 10.19 -5.29 -5.66
N ASP A 109 10.55 -6.57 -5.77
CA ASP A 109 11.72 -7.03 -6.53
C ASP A 109 11.59 -6.69 -8.02
N ARG A 110 10.43 -6.95 -8.63
CA ARG A 110 10.18 -6.60 -10.04
C ARG A 110 10.23 -5.09 -10.29
N LEU A 111 9.86 -4.29 -9.29
CA LEU A 111 9.93 -2.83 -9.34
C LEU A 111 11.33 -2.28 -9.05
N GLY A 112 12.29 -3.13 -8.71
CA GLY A 112 13.65 -2.73 -8.33
C GLY A 112 13.73 -2.09 -6.93
N CYS A 113 12.70 -2.25 -6.10
CA CYS A 113 12.67 -1.81 -4.72
C CYS A 113 13.33 -2.91 -3.86
N ARG A 114 14.45 -2.61 -3.24
CA ARG A 114 15.13 -3.57 -2.36
C ARG A 114 14.77 -3.29 -0.91
N PRO A 115 14.47 -4.31 -0.10
CA PRO A 115 14.30 -4.11 1.33
C PRO A 115 15.59 -3.52 1.91
N ALA A 116 15.43 -2.56 2.83
CA ALA A 116 16.57 -2.02 3.57
C ALA A 116 17.29 -3.19 4.25
N ARG A 117 18.59 -3.39 3.94
CA ARG A 117 19.39 -4.41 4.62
C ARG A 117 19.40 -4.07 6.11
N ARG A 118 18.79 -4.91 6.93
CA ARG A 118 18.96 -4.81 8.39
C ARG A 118 20.44 -4.94 8.67
N ARG A 119 21.03 -3.87 9.22
CA ARG A 119 22.39 -3.89 9.77
C ARG A 119 22.38 -4.54 11.14
#